data_3e2214b8ba31752fed10e87d997acaad
#
_entry.id   3e2214b8ba31752fed10e87d997acaad
#
_cell.length_a   1.000
_cell.length_b   1.000
_cell.length_c   1.000
_cell.angle_alpha   90.00
_cell.angle_beta   90.00
_cell.angle_gamma   90.00
#
_symmetry.space_group_name_H-M   'P 1'
#
loop_
_entity.id
_entity.type
_entity.pdbx_description
1 polymer ?
#
loop_
_entity_poly.entity_id
_entity_poly.type
_entity_poly.pdbx_seq_one_letter_code
_entity_poly.pdbx_strand_id
1 'polypeptide(L)'
;MNIIILSGRCGGDKIAGGYGKSYKSLEDSLARDIMNRQPFTSSALKRNLSESEKAYYFKKNNSAELELLISDAVLIANENFRSGVSVKKLNIKGRCVYTASCLKEKIILRHCNANLKCIESLLPKQRNTIINELKIYLKEGTPFKIYRLDIKSFFESIDLPQLFQCLHNETRLSRHTKNLLEWYLKS
;
A
#
# COMPACT_ATOMS: atom_id res chain seq x y z
N MET A 1 4.60 -3.08 14.44
CA MET A 1 5.40 -3.61 13.31
C MET A 1 6.73 -4.07 13.90
N ASN A 2 7.07 -5.35 13.75
CA ASN A 2 8.33 -5.87 14.28
C ASN A 2 9.35 -5.86 13.15
N ILE A 3 10.47 -5.17 13.32
CA ILE A 3 11.58 -5.14 12.37
C ILE A 3 12.66 -6.07 12.90
N ILE A 4 13.08 -7.03 12.09
CA ILE A 4 14.22 -7.91 12.39
C ILE A 4 15.38 -7.45 11.50
N ILE A 5 16.45 -6.97 12.12
CA ILE A 5 17.67 -6.58 11.42
C ILE A 5 18.69 -7.69 11.61
N LEU A 6 19.13 -8.29 10.50
CA LEU A 6 20.18 -9.29 10.48
C LEU A 6 21.48 -8.60 10.01
N SER A 7 22.50 -8.53 10.87
CA SER A 7 23.81 -8.06 10.48
C SER A 7 24.77 -9.25 10.32
N GLY A 8 25.02 -9.62 9.07
CA GLY A 8 26.06 -10.58 8.69
C GLY A 8 27.10 -9.89 7.80
N ARG A 9 28.37 -10.29 7.88
CA ARG A 9 29.41 -9.82 6.94
C ARG A 9 29.10 -10.38 5.55
N CYS A 10 28.74 -9.51 4.62
CA CYS A 10 28.67 -9.86 3.20
C CYS A 10 30.08 -9.97 2.65
N GLY A 11 30.55 -11.19 2.39
CA GLY A 11 31.66 -11.45 1.50
C GLY A 11 31.23 -11.13 0.06
N GLY A 12 31.86 -10.15 -0.56
CA GLY A 12 31.52 -9.76 -1.93
C GLY A 12 32.13 -10.71 -2.95
N ASP A 13 31.33 -11.48 -3.63
CA ASP A 13 31.71 -12.12 -4.89
C ASP A 13 31.03 -11.38 -6.04
N LYS A 14 31.88 -10.72 -6.85
CA LYS A 14 31.49 -10.09 -8.11
C LYS A 14 31.33 -11.19 -9.16
N ILE A 15 30.09 -11.51 -9.53
CA ILE A 15 29.81 -12.23 -10.77
C ILE A 15 29.48 -11.19 -11.84
N ALA A 16 30.47 -10.89 -12.69
CA ALA A 16 30.29 -10.13 -13.91
C ALA A 16 29.82 -11.11 -15.03
N GLY A 17 28.65 -10.89 -15.60
CA GLY A 17 28.13 -11.70 -16.70
C GLY A 17 26.93 -11.09 -17.39
N GLY A 18 27.15 -10.41 -18.46
CA GLY A 18 26.40 -9.91 -19.59
C GLY A 18 24.98 -10.40 -19.88
N TYR A 19 23.95 -9.87 -19.19
CA TYR A 19 22.54 -9.99 -19.60
C TYR A 19 21.77 -8.65 -19.44
N GLY A 20 22.43 -7.53 -19.70
CA GLY A 20 21.91 -6.20 -19.33
C GLY A 20 20.77 -5.64 -20.18
N LYS A 21 20.42 -6.21 -21.35
CA LYS A 21 19.42 -5.61 -22.26
C LYS A 21 18.02 -6.25 -22.21
N SER A 22 17.88 -7.48 -21.78
CA SER A 22 16.57 -8.18 -21.75
C SER A 22 15.77 -7.83 -20.49
N TYR A 23 16.41 -7.63 -19.34
CA TYR A 23 15.73 -7.36 -18.07
C TYR A 23 15.08 -5.97 -18.04
N LYS A 24 15.72 -4.94 -18.59
CA LYS A 24 15.21 -3.57 -18.60
C LYS A 24 13.93 -3.44 -19.42
N SER A 25 13.78 -4.16 -20.52
CA SER A 25 12.55 -4.16 -21.34
C SER A 25 11.39 -4.88 -20.66
N LEU A 26 11.66 -5.91 -19.87
CA LEU A 26 10.65 -6.60 -19.04
C LEU A 26 10.21 -5.75 -17.86
N GLU A 27 11.13 -5.09 -17.18
CA GLU A 27 10.82 -4.15 -16.09
C GLU A 27 9.99 -2.97 -16.58
N ASP A 28 10.34 -2.38 -17.75
CA ASP A 28 9.59 -1.28 -18.35
C ASP A 28 8.19 -1.70 -18.83
N SER A 29 8.01 -2.95 -19.27
CA SER A 29 6.69 -3.47 -19.63
C SER A 29 5.82 -3.75 -18.40
N LEU A 30 6.39 -4.34 -17.36
CA LEU A 30 5.72 -4.58 -16.07
C LEU A 30 5.33 -3.25 -15.40
N ALA A 31 6.21 -2.26 -15.41
CA ALA A 31 5.92 -0.94 -14.87
C ALA A 31 4.76 -0.26 -15.61
N ARG A 32 4.71 -0.36 -16.94
CA ARG A 32 3.57 0.13 -17.75
C ARG A 32 2.27 -0.60 -17.42
N ASP A 33 2.30 -1.91 -17.29
CA ASP A 33 1.11 -2.71 -16.92
C ASP A 33 0.61 -2.37 -15.51
N ILE A 34 1.51 -2.13 -14.57
CA ILE A 34 1.17 -1.68 -13.22
C ILE A 34 0.50 -0.30 -13.28
N MET A 35 1.06 0.65 -14.03
CA MET A 35 0.48 1.99 -14.17
C MET A 35 -0.90 1.97 -14.85
N ASN A 36 -1.13 1.09 -15.81
CA ASN A 36 -2.42 0.94 -16.48
C ASN A 36 -3.54 0.41 -15.59
N ARG A 37 -3.22 -0.19 -14.43
CA ARG A 37 -4.20 -0.70 -13.45
C ARG A 37 -4.56 0.28 -12.35
N GLN A 38 -3.94 1.45 -12.30
CA GLN A 38 -4.10 2.44 -11.23
C GLN A 38 -5.20 3.51 -11.44
N PRO A 39 -5.87 3.64 -12.61
CA PRO A 39 -6.91 4.64 -12.79
C PRO A 39 -8.10 4.44 -11.84
N PHE A 40 -8.68 5.55 -11.39
CA PHE A 40 -9.84 5.58 -10.52
C PHE A 40 -11.14 5.51 -11.34
N THR A 41 -11.32 4.42 -12.06
CA THR A 41 -12.54 4.15 -12.85
C THR A 41 -13.61 3.47 -11.99
N SER A 42 -14.88 3.55 -12.42
CA SER A 42 -15.98 2.88 -11.72
C SER A 42 -15.74 1.38 -11.55
N SER A 43 -15.22 0.70 -12.57
CA SER A 43 -14.90 -0.74 -12.50
C SER A 43 -13.76 -1.03 -11.51
N ALA A 44 -12.74 -0.16 -11.44
CA ALA A 44 -11.64 -0.32 -10.50
C ALA A 44 -12.09 -0.10 -9.05
N LEU A 45 -12.93 0.91 -8.81
CA LEU A 45 -13.47 1.17 -7.48
C LEU A 45 -14.43 0.08 -7.00
N LYS A 46 -15.30 -0.45 -7.87
CA LYS A 46 -16.21 -1.58 -7.56
C LYS A 46 -15.46 -2.82 -7.07
N ARG A 47 -14.27 -3.11 -7.62
CA ARG A 47 -13.42 -4.24 -7.18
C ARG A 47 -12.95 -4.11 -5.73
N ASN A 48 -12.88 -2.89 -5.20
CA ASN A 48 -12.42 -2.61 -3.85
C ASN A 48 -13.55 -2.59 -2.80
N LEU A 49 -14.77 -2.95 -3.18
CA LEU A 49 -15.85 -3.21 -2.23
C LEU A 49 -15.55 -4.48 -1.43
N SER A 50 -15.81 -4.44 -0.12
CA SER A 50 -15.76 -5.65 0.70
C SER A 50 -16.89 -6.61 0.35
N GLU A 51 -16.73 -7.89 0.67
CA GLU A 51 -17.79 -8.89 0.41
C GLU A 51 -19.10 -8.57 1.13
N SER A 52 -19.02 -8.01 2.34
CA SER A 52 -20.22 -7.57 3.08
C SER A 52 -20.93 -6.39 2.41
N GLU A 53 -20.18 -5.43 1.85
CA GLU A 53 -20.73 -4.30 1.10
C GLU A 53 -21.37 -4.78 -0.21
N LYS A 54 -20.70 -5.65 -0.94
CA LYS A 54 -21.27 -6.29 -2.14
C LYS A 54 -22.58 -7.01 -1.79
N ALA A 55 -22.57 -7.87 -0.76
CA ALA A 55 -23.74 -8.61 -0.33
C ALA A 55 -24.91 -7.68 0.07
N TYR A 56 -24.64 -6.54 0.72
CA TYR A 56 -25.65 -5.56 1.08
C TYR A 56 -26.36 -4.99 -0.16
N TYR A 57 -25.61 -4.53 -1.15
CA TYR A 57 -26.18 -3.92 -2.36
C TYR A 57 -26.86 -4.95 -3.28
N PHE A 58 -26.30 -6.15 -3.40
CA PHE A 58 -26.91 -7.22 -4.23
C PHE A 58 -28.18 -7.79 -3.61
N LYS A 59 -28.22 -8.01 -2.28
CA LYS A 59 -29.44 -8.55 -1.61
C LYS A 59 -30.63 -7.61 -1.66
N LYS A 60 -30.41 -6.30 -1.68
CA LYS A 60 -31.47 -5.28 -1.66
C LYS A 60 -31.92 -4.84 -3.05
N ASN A 61 -31.44 -5.44 -4.15
CA ASN A 61 -31.65 -4.95 -5.52
C ASN A 61 -31.32 -3.44 -5.70
N ASN A 62 -30.41 -2.91 -4.86
CA ASN A 62 -30.04 -1.50 -4.85
C ASN A 62 -28.85 -1.23 -5.82
N SER A 63 -28.89 -1.80 -7.02
CA SER A 63 -27.83 -1.60 -8.02
C SER A 63 -27.70 -0.13 -8.42
N ALA A 64 -28.82 0.60 -8.51
CA ALA A 64 -28.81 2.03 -8.83
C ALA A 64 -28.11 2.87 -7.73
N GLU A 65 -28.36 2.55 -6.46
CA GLU A 65 -27.68 3.22 -5.33
C GLU A 65 -26.18 2.96 -5.33
N LEU A 66 -25.78 1.73 -5.66
CA LEU A 66 -24.36 1.39 -5.81
C LEU A 66 -23.70 2.16 -6.97
N GLU A 67 -24.37 2.28 -8.11
CA GLU A 67 -23.84 3.04 -9.26
C GLU A 67 -23.65 4.52 -8.91
N LEU A 68 -24.62 5.14 -8.22
CA LEU A 68 -24.51 6.50 -7.72
C LEU A 68 -23.36 6.66 -6.74
N LEU A 69 -23.22 5.75 -5.77
CA LEU A 69 -22.14 5.76 -4.80
C LEU A 69 -20.76 5.68 -5.48
N ILE A 70 -20.63 4.81 -6.47
CA ILE A 70 -19.38 4.64 -7.21
C ILE A 70 -19.10 5.86 -8.11
N SER A 71 -20.11 6.42 -8.79
CA SER A 71 -19.94 7.62 -9.62
C SER A 71 -19.47 8.81 -8.78
N ASP A 72 -20.07 9.01 -7.61
CA ASP A 72 -19.65 10.03 -6.66
C ASP A 72 -18.22 9.80 -6.15
N ALA A 73 -17.86 8.54 -5.87
CA ALA A 73 -16.49 8.22 -5.47
C ALA A 73 -15.47 8.54 -6.57
N VAL A 74 -15.82 8.30 -7.85
CA VAL A 74 -14.98 8.70 -8.99
C VAL A 74 -14.82 10.20 -9.07
N LEU A 75 -15.91 10.97 -8.87
CA LEU A 75 -15.86 12.44 -8.85
C LEU A 75 -14.95 12.95 -7.73
N ILE A 76 -15.14 12.45 -6.50
CA ILE A 76 -14.30 12.81 -5.34
C ILE A 76 -12.82 12.49 -5.61
N ALA A 77 -12.53 11.33 -6.21
CA ALA A 77 -11.16 10.96 -6.56
C ALA A 77 -10.56 11.92 -7.61
N ASN A 78 -11.33 12.26 -8.65
CA ASN A 78 -10.88 13.19 -9.70
C ASN A 78 -10.64 14.62 -9.17
N GLU A 79 -11.38 15.03 -8.16
CA GLU A 79 -11.20 16.30 -7.47
C GLU A 79 -10.11 16.27 -6.38
N ASN A 80 -9.37 15.15 -6.24
CA ASN A 80 -8.33 14.95 -5.23
C ASN A 80 -8.80 15.27 -3.79
N PHE A 81 -9.99 14.83 -3.40
CA PHE A 81 -10.59 15.14 -2.10
C PHE A 81 -10.73 16.66 -1.83
N ARG A 82 -11.00 17.46 -2.84
CA ARG A 82 -11.07 18.91 -2.72
C ARG A 82 -12.01 19.41 -1.60
N SER A 83 -13.07 18.67 -1.32
CA SER A 83 -14.01 18.93 -0.20
C SER A 83 -13.47 18.48 1.17
N GLY A 84 -12.23 17.97 1.23
CA GLY A 84 -11.65 17.37 2.43
C GLY A 84 -12.07 15.92 2.62
N VAL A 85 -11.36 15.24 3.51
CA VAL A 85 -11.70 13.87 3.95
C VAL A 85 -12.23 13.94 5.38
N SER A 86 -13.42 13.40 5.59
CA SER A 86 -13.97 13.32 6.93
C SER A 86 -13.42 12.11 7.66
N VAL A 87 -12.56 12.34 8.66
CA VAL A 87 -11.92 11.30 9.46
C VAL A 87 -12.62 11.15 10.80
N LYS A 88 -13.00 9.91 11.14
CA LYS A 88 -13.54 9.56 12.46
C LYS A 88 -12.47 8.90 13.31
N LYS A 89 -12.34 9.37 14.54
CA LYS A 89 -11.52 8.75 15.56
C LYS A 89 -12.37 7.71 16.30
N LEU A 90 -11.92 6.47 16.28
CA LEU A 90 -12.55 5.35 16.98
C LEU A 90 -11.60 4.85 18.07
N ASN A 91 -12.15 4.45 19.22
CA ASN A 91 -11.39 3.75 20.25
C ASN A 91 -11.72 2.26 20.16
N ILE A 92 -10.77 1.44 19.71
CA ILE A 92 -10.93 0.00 19.57
C ILE A 92 -9.94 -0.67 20.53
N LYS A 93 -10.45 -1.33 21.55
CA LYS A 93 -9.62 -2.03 22.56
C LYS A 93 -8.54 -1.13 23.20
N GLY A 94 -8.91 0.11 23.52
CA GLY A 94 -7.98 1.08 24.12
C GLY A 94 -6.99 1.74 23.17
N ARG A 95 -7.11 1.48 21.86
CA ARG A 95 -6.26 2.10 20.82
C ARG A 95 -7.08 3.07 19.99
N CYS A 96 -6.52 4.25 19.74
CA CYS A 96 -7.09 5.21 18.80
C CYS A 96 -6.87 4.70 17.37
N VAL A 97 -7.97 4.58 16.61
CA VAL A 97 -7.95 4.22 15.20
C VAL A 97 -8.66 5.31 14.42
N TYR A 98 -8.02 5.80 13.39
CA TYR A 98 -8.60 6.77 12.47
C TYR A 98 -9.15 6.05 11.25
N THR A 99 -10.37 6.41 10.84
CA THR A 99 -11.01 5.83 9.65
C THR A 99 -11.79 6.91 8.91
N ALA A 100 -11.82 6.83 7.59
CA ALA A 100 -12.69 7.67 6.80
C ALA A 100 -14.16 7.43 7.19
N SER A 101 -14.94 8.51 7.31
CA SER A 101 -16.34 8.44 7.76
C SER A 101 -17.24 7.89 6.67
N CYS A 102 -16.97 8.26 5.42
CA CYS A 102 -17.80 7.98 4.26
C CYS A 102 -17.31 6.71 3.53
N LEU A 103 -18.25 5.90 3.03
CA LEU A 103 -17.92 4.70 2.26
C LEU A 103 -17.20 5.04 0.94
N LYS A 104 -17.58 6.16 0.30
CA LYS A 104 -16.95 6.65 -0.93
C LYS A 104 -15.43 6.85 -0.73
N GLU A 105 -15.07 7.57 0.33
CA GLU A 105 -13.67 7.81 0.70
C GLU A 105 -12.92 6.50 1.04
N LYS A 106 -13.59 5.60 1.77
CA LYS A 106 -13.00 4.27 2.09
C LYS A 106 -12.66 3.47 0.84
N ILE A 107 -13.52 3.47 -0.16
CA ILE A 107 -13.29 2.77 -1.42
C ILE A 107 -12.11 3.38 -2.17
N ILE A 108 -12.02 4.71 -2.22
CA ILE A 108 -10.88 5.42 -2.84
C ILE A 108 -9.57 5.06 -2.13
N LEU A 109 -9.54 5.11 -0.79
CA LEU A 109 -8.35 4.75 -0.02
C LEU A 109 -7.96 3.28 -0.16
N ARG A 110 -8.93 2.37 -0.25
CA ARG A 110 -8.67 0.95 -0.56
C ARG A 110 -8.05 0.79 -1.95
N HIS A 111 -8.50 1.59 -2.93
CA HIS A 111 -7.89 1.58 -4.25
C HIS A 111 -6.47 2.14 -4.24
N CYS A 112 -6.21 3.23 -3.51
CA CYS A 112 -4.85 3.72 -3.27
C CYS A 112 -3.95 2.62 -2.65
N ASN A 113 -4.47 1.90 -1.64
CA ASN A 113 -3.75 0.80 -1.03
C ASN A 113 -3.52 -0.38 -2.00
N ALA A 114 -4.47 -0.67 -2.88
CA ALA A 114 -4.30 -1.67 -3.94
C ALA A 114 -3.21 -1.26 -4.93
N ASN A 115 -3.15 0.03 -5.30
CA ASN A 115 -2.10 0.58 -6.16
C ASN A 115 -0.71 0.50 -5.49
N LEU A 116 -0.61 0.79 -4.19
CA LEU A 116 0.64 0.62 -3.43
C LEU A 116 1.08 -0.85 -3.38
N LYS A 117 0.14 -1.78 -3.22
CA LYS A 117 0.44 -3.22 -3.20
C LYS A 117 0.95 -3.78 -4.52
N CYS A 118 0.69 -3.10 -5.64
CA CYS A 118 1.27 -3.48 -6.93
C CYS A 118 2.80 -3.23 -7.00
N ILE A 119 3.36 -2.51 -6.02
CA ILE A 119 4.79 -2.21 -5.94
C ILE A 119 5.44 -3.20 -4.99
N GLU A 120 6.05 -4.26 -5.51
CA GLU A 120 6.63 -5.35 -4.70
C GLU A 120 7.62 -4.87 -3.65
N SER A 121 8.43 -3.85 -3.97
CA SER A 121 9.39 -3.28 -3.02
C SER A 121 8.77 -2.62 -1.78
N LEU A 122 7.47 -2.26 -1.85
CA LEU A 122 6.72 -1.69 -0.73
C LEU A 122 5.96 -2.76 0.08
N LEU A 123 5.94 -4.01 -0.38
CA LEU A 123 5.28 -5.07 0.34
C LEU A 123 6.13 -5.51 1.55
N PRO A 124 5.56 -5.57 2.75
CA PRO A 124 6.27 -6.13 3.89
C PRO A 124 6.51 -7.63 3.66
N LYS A 125 7.71 -8.09 3.99
CA LYS A 125 7.98 -9.53 3.98
C LYS A 125 6.98 -10.25 4.88
N GLN A 126 6.43 -11.36 4.39
CA GLN A 126 5.53 -12.18 5.18
C GLN A 126 6.27 -12.76 6.39
N ARG A 127 5.56 -12.86 7.53
CA ARG A 127 6.13 -13.40 8.78
C ARG A 127 6.78 -14.77 8.58
N ASN A 128 6.14 -15.65 7.81
CA ASN A 128 6.66 -17.00 7.56
C ASN A 128 7.97 -16.96 6.76
N THR A 129 8.10 -16.06 5.80
CA THR A 129 9.34 -15.84 5.04
C THR A 129 10.47 -15.42 5.98
N ILE A 130 10.22 -14.43 6.85
CA ILE A 130 11.21 -13.98 7.83
C ILE A 130 11.64 -15.11 8.78
N ILE A 131 10.67 -15.91 9.25
CA ILE A 131 10.96 -17.05 10.14
C ILE A 131 11.80 -18.13 9.42
N ASN A 132 11.51 -18.40 8.16
CA ASN A 132 12.25 -19.37 7.37
C ASN A 132 13.68 -18.90 7.07
N GLU A 133 13.84 -17.62 6.68
CA GLU A 133 15.18 -17.00 6.53
C GLU A 133 15.97 -17.12 7.84
N LEU A 134 15.34 -16.79 8.98
CA LEU A 134 15.98 -16.90 10.28
C LEU A 134 16.41 -18.34 10.60
N LYS A 135 15.57 -19.34 10.31
CA LYS A 135 15.91 -20.75 10.48
C LYS A 135 17.12 -21.18 9.63
N ILE A 136 17.23 -20.65 8.40
CA ILE A 136 18.38 -20.91 7.53
C ILE A 136 19.65 -20.37 8.17
N TYR A 137 19.67 -19.10 8.59
CA TYR A 137 20.83 -18.50 9.28
C TYR A 137 21.22 -19.25 10.55
N LEU A 138 20.23 -19.72 11.32
CA LEU A 138 20.49 -20.54 12.52
C LEU A 138 21.19 -21.87 12.21
N LYS A 139 20.94 -22.44 11.03
CA LYS A 139 21.56 -23.71 10.60
C LYS A 139 23.00 -23.54 10.07
N GLU A 140 23.37 -22.35 9.62
CA GLU A 140 24.71 -22.09 9.08
C GLU A 140 25.81 -22.16 10.13
N GLY A 141 25.48 -22.17 11.42
CA GLY A 141 26.44 -22.31 12.52
C GLY A 141 27.40 -21.14 12.69
N THR A 142 27.24 -20.06 11.92
CA THR A 142 28.04 -18.82 12.05
C THR A 142 27.56 -17.99 13.23
N PRO A 143 28.44 -17.30 13.97
CA PRO A 143 28.04 -16.39 15.03
C PRO A 143 27.14 -15.27 14.48
N PHE A 144 25.93 -15.12 15.04
CA PHE A 144 25.02 -14.05 14.65
C PHE A 144 24.37 -13.43 15.89
N LYS A 145 23.85 -12.22 15.72
CA LYS A 145 23.05 -11.52 16.73
C LYS A 145 21.67 -11.21 16.16
N ILE A 146 20.62 -11.50 16.93
CA ILE A 146 19.23 -11.18 16.56
C ILE A 146 18.76 -10.02 17.42
N TYR A 147 18.31 -8.95 16.77
CA TYR A 147 17.66 -7.82 17.42
C TYR A 147 16.19 -7.80 17.04
N ARG A 148 15.30 -7.87 18.03
CA ARG A 148 13.87 -7.64 17.85
C ARG A 148 13.54 -6.25 18.35
N LEU A 149 13.19 -5.37 17.43
CA LEU A 149 12.81 -3.99 17.74
C LEU A 149 11.31 -3.81 17.52
N ASP A 150 10.69 -3.01 18.35
CA ASP A 150 9.32 -2.53 18.18
C ASP A 150 9.31 -1.01 18.28
N ILE A 151 8.66 -0.35 17.31
CA ILE A 151 8.62 1.11 17.25
C ILE A 151 7.39 1.55 18.07
N LYS A 152 7.65 2.23 19.17
CA LYS A 152 6.59 2.86 19.97
C LYS A 152 5.95 3.99 19.15
N SER A 153 4.62 4.07 19.15
CA SER A 153 3.88 5.12 18.46
C SER A 153 4.29 5.27 16.99
N PHE A 154 4.39 4.15 16.27
CA PHE A 154 4.90 4.12 14.90
C PHE A 154 4.24 5.17 13.98
N PHE A 155 2.91 5.26 14.01
CA PHE A 155 2.18 6.15 13.10
C PHE A 155 2.39 7.62 13.46
N GLU A 156 2.48 7.95 14.74
CA GLU A 156 2.72 9.30 15.24
C GLU A 156 4.18 9.75 15.03
N SER A 157 5.10 8.80 14.85
CA SER A 157 6.53 9.08 14.62
C SER A 157 6.91 9.20 13.14
N ILE A 158 5.95 9.05 12.22
CA ILE A 158 6.22 9.17 10.78
C ILE A 158 6.50 10.62 10.43
N ASP A 159 7.68 10.87 9.84
CA ASP A 159 8.01 12.15 9.20
C ASP A 159 7.26 12.26 7.87
N LEU A 160 6.17 13.03 7.86
CA LEU A 160 5.32 13.21 6.67
C LEU A 160 6.07 13.84 5.50
N PRO A 161 6.89 14.90 5.65
CA PRO A 161 7.73 15.43 4.58
C PRO A 161 8.60 14.36 3.91
N GLN A 162 9.29 13.55 4.69
CA GLN A 162 10.12 12.47 4.18
C GLN A 162 9.30 11.38 3.47
N LEU A 163 8.14 11.02 4.04
CA LEU A 163 7.21 10.08 3.43
C LEU A 163 6.72 10.59 2.06
N PHE A 164 6.37 11.86 1.95
CA PHE A 164 5.94 12.46 0.68
C PHE A 164 7.07 12.47 -0.34
N GLN A 165 8.28 12.79 0.07
CA GLN A 165 9.45 12.72 -0.82
C GLN A 165 9.65 11.28 -1.35
N CYS A 166 9.55 10.26 -0.51
CA CYS A 166 9.62 8.87 -0.94
C CYS A 166 8.49 8.51 -1.92
N LEU A 167 7.26 8.94 -1.64
CA LEU A 167 6.11 8.71 -2.53
C LEU A 167 6.29 9.42 -3.87
N HIS A 168 6.78 10.65 -3.90
CA HIS A 168 7.01 11.40 -5.14
C HIS A 168 8.11 10.76 -5.99
N ASN A 169 9.15 10.21 -5.37
CA ASN A 169 10.25 9.55 -6.06
C ASN A 169 9.87 8.15 -6.61
N GLU A 170 8.77 7.55 -6.14
CA GLU A 170 8.31 6.25 -6.64
C GLU A 170 7.71 6.37 -8.04
N THR A 171 8.46 6.01 -9.06
CA THR A 171 8.06 6.17 -10.48
C THR A 171 6.94 5.23 -10.92
N ARG A 172 6.75 4.09 -10.23
CA ARG A 172 5.72 3.08 -10.54
C ARG A 172 4.35 3.46 -10.01
N LEU A 173 4.25 4.50 -9.17
CA LEU A 173 2.99 4.98 -8.64
C LEU A 173 2.47 6.15 -9.47
N SER A 174 1.19 6.10 -9.87
CA SER A 174 0.57 7.17 -10.64
C SER A 174 0.53 8.49 -9.83
N ARG A 175 0.70 9.62 -10.54
CA ARG A 175 0.61 10.94 -9.94
C ARG A 175 -0.70 11.16 -9.20
N HIS A 176 -1.81 10.64 -9.74
CA HIS A 176 -3.13 10.74 -9.15
C HIS A 176 -3.18 10.03 -7.78
N THR A 177 -2.68 8.78 -7.69
CA THR A 177 -2.60 8.06 -6.40
C THR A 177 -1.75 8.80 -5.38
N LYS A 178 -0.60 9.37 -5.79
CA LYS A 178 0.28 10.17 -4.92
C LYS A 178 -0.46 11.38 -4.35
N ASN A 179 -1.14 12.13 -5.20
CA ASN A 179 -1.90 13.30 -4.80
C ASN A 179 -3.00 12.94 -3.79
N LEU A 180 -3.78 11.88 -4.06
CA LEU A 180 -4.84 11.44 -3.15
C LEU A 180 -4.30 11.01 -1.78
N LEU A 181 -3.17 10.30 -1.74
CA LEU A 181 -2.51 9.92 -0.49
C LEU A 181 -1.99 11.14 0.26
N GLU A 182 -1.38 12.08 -0.43
CA GLU A 182 -0.88 13.32 0.18
C GLU A 182 -2.02 14.15 0.79
N TRP A 183 -3.13 14.33 0.06
CA TRP A 183 -4.31 15.01 0.58
C TRP A 183 -4.89 14.31 1.82
N TYR A 184 -5.02 13.01 1.77
CA TYR A 184 -5.54 12.23 2.90
C TYR A 184 -4.65 12.32 4.15
N LEU A 185 -3.33 12.28 3.98
CA LEU A 185 -2.39 12.31 5.10
C LEU A 185 -2.22 13.73 5.70
N LYS A 186 -2.63 14.77 4.97
CA LYS A 186 -2.64 16.16 5.46
C LYS A 186 -3.96 16.56 6.14
N SER A 187 -5.04 15.76 5.98
CA SER A 187 -6.36 15.99 6.59
C SER A 187 -6.36 15.61 8.05
#